data_7eba9dbb1eafea22e04349a00bc0722a
#
_entry.id   7eba9dbb1eafea22e04349a00bc0722a
#
_cell.length_a   1.000
_cell.length_b   1.000
_cell.length_c   1.000
_cell.angle_alpha   90.00
_cell.angle_beta   90.00
_cell.angle_gamma   90.00
#
_symmetry.space_group_name_H-M   'P 1'
#
loop_
_entity.id
_entity.type
_entity.pdbx_description
1 polymer ?
#
loop_
_entity_poly.entity_id
_entity_poly.type
_entity_poly.pdbx_seq_one_letter_code
_entity_poly.pdbx_strand_id
1 'polypeptide(L)'
;VDTETEGFDFTCKKMIMFQIGDEDNQFIIDTRVINIEPLREVLESTSIIKIFHNAKFDYKFIKKWSSITCEGIYDTFLTELVISCGKKLGYGLKDVCKRYLNVELNKEVRNLFIGLTGQPFSVDQIVYGAKDVEYLCKIKELQQPIIDKYKLQNVVDLENEVVKAFADIEYNGLDLDSEQWKTLENINANKANALGINLDQELIEHSKLSKFVSKYIQSDMFTPIEELRKVDVKWTSPKQALEVFQTLVPSLDNVNGKAMYKYRFKHNIINTYVEYKEAMKLCTSYGDAFFKNLKGDNKIHTNFHQILDTGRVSSSKPNMQQIPADNVYRNCFTAPEGWSFVSSDYSSQELNVIAFGSKDPVWIEALKNNQDLHSTCAELVYGDQWLTSGEDDCRYMSKKEKCNCPSHKKLRTNVKTINFGLAYGMGASKLADTLNIDLDSAKALIEKYFEAFPAIKGFLEKLGNFGKKYGYIKTFPPYNRKRWFTNWYPRIWDNKSSSMELGSIERASKNTPIQGASADMTKKALVLMRNHIAGSNSPVKLVMTVHDQIDTICKNEYLDEWTVVMKKIMEDAALEVVTNGLLKAEVTVSNCW
;
A
#
# COMPACT_ATOMS: atom_id res chain seq x y z
N VAL A 1 -27.37 -5.95 6.73
CA VAL A 1 -27.49 -4.49 6.70
C VAL A 1 -26.85 -3.98 5.42
N ASP A 2 -27.47 -2.98 4.79
CA ASP A 2 -26.98 -2.31 3.58
C ASP A 2 -27.51 -0.88 3.52
N THR A 3 -26.99 -0.02 2.64
CA THR A 3 -27.47 1.36 2.44
C THR A 3 -27.46 1.76 0.97
N GLU A 4 -28.48 2.53 0.54
CA GLU A 4 -28.49 3.22 -0.73
C GLU A 4 -28.37 4.73 -0.54
N THR A 5 -27.65 5.37 -1.44
CA THR A 5 -27.21 6.76 -1.27
C THR A 5 -27.42 7.59 -2.54
N GLU A 6 -27.57 8.91 -2.40
CA GLU A 6 -27.66 9.86 -3.54
C GLU A 6 -26.38 9.88 -4.39
N GLY A 7 -25.30 9.27 -3.94
CA GLY A 7 -24.00 9.21 -4.58
C GLY A 7 -22.92 8.67 -3.65
N PHE A 8 -21.68 8.66 -4.09
CA PHE A 8 -20.59 7.94 -3.40
C PHE A 8 -19.82 8.79 -2.37
N ASP A 9 -20.07 10.08 -2.29
CA ASP A 9 -19.36 10.99 -1.38
C ASP A 9 -20.17 11.20 -0.08
N PHE A 10 -19.82 10.47 0.96
CA PHE A 10 -20.48 10.52 2.26
C PHE A 10 -20.39 11.91 2.93
N THR A 11 -19.44 12.79 2.53
CA THR A 11 -19.28 14.12 3.14
C THR A 11 -20.41 15.08 2.77
N CYS A 12 -21.02 14.89 1.58
CA CYS A 12 -22.03 15.77 1.04
C CYS A 12 -23.27 15.06 0.46
N LYS A 13 -23.21 13.75 0.20
CA LYS A 13 -24.34 12.97 -0.32
C LYS A 13 -25.06 12.25 0.80
N LYS A 14 -26.41 12.21 0.73
CA LYS A 14 -27.25 11.62 1.78
C LYS A 14 -27.39 10.12 1.62
N MET A 15 -27.53 9.45 2.73
CA MET A 15 -28.11 8.12 2.82
C MET A 15 -29.63 8.29 2.62
N ILE A 16 -30.21 7.62 1.64
CA ILE A 16 -31.64 7.76 1.29
C ILE A 16 -32.45 6.52 1.62
N MET A 17 -31.82 5.34 1.66
CA MET A 17 -32.44 4.10 2.06
C MET A 17 -31.51 3.33 3.01
N PHE A 18 -32.09 2.75 4.04
CA PHE A 18 -31.41 1.85 4.96
C PHE A 18 -32.13 0.51 4.95
N GLN A 19 -31.39 -0.55 4.75
CA GLN A 19 -31.91 -1.92 4.69
C GLN A 19 -31.39 -2.73 5.87
N ILE A 20 -32.28 -3.40 6.57
CA ILE A 20 -31.95 -4.35 7.64
C ILE A 20 -32.88 -5.55 7.55
N GLY A 21 -32.36 -6.73 7.84
CA GLY A 21 -33.17 -7.93 7.82
C GLY A 21 -32.51 -9.08 8.57
N ASP A 22 -33.27 -10.12 8.78
CA ASP A 22 -32.84 -11.44 9.21
C ASP A 22 -33.03 -12.48 8.08
N GLU A 23 -33.12 -13.74 8.41
CA GLU A 23 -33.30 -14.81 7.42
C GLU A 23 -34.67 -14.79 6.75
N ASP A 24 -35.70 -14.31 7.46
CA ASP A 24 -37.10 -14.39 7.05
C ASP A 24 -37.69 -13.03 6.63
N ASN A 25 -37.17 -11.94 7.20
CA ASN A 25 -37.75 -10.60 7.07
C ASN A 25 -36.73 -9.57 6.62
N GLN A 26 -37.11 -8.75 5.63
CA GLN A 26 -36.31 -7.63 5.16
C GLN A 26 -37.10 -6.32 5.33
N PHE A 27 -36.51 -5.36 6.03
CA PHE A 27 -37.08 -4.05 6.28
C PHE A 27 -36.35 -2.99 5.45
N ILE A 28 -37.14 -2.21 4.72
CA ILE A 28 -36.66 -1.10 3.89
C ILE A 28 -37.13 0.20 4.54
N ILE A 29 -36.18 1.06 4.91
CA ILE A 29 -36.43 2.31 5.60
C ILE A 29 -36.06 3.48 4.67
N ASP A 30 -37.02 4.33 4.33
CA ASP A 30 -36.73 5.58 3.63
C ASP A 30 -36.19 6.60 4.64
N THR A 31 -34.89 6.78 4.64
CA THR A 31 -34.18 7.65 5.59
C THR A 31 -34.40 9.15 5.31
N ARG A 32 -35.05 9.51 4.21
CA ARG A 32 -35.45 10.87 3.92
C ARG A 32 -36.65 11.33 4.79
N VAL A 33 -37.41 10.37 5.32
CA VAL A 33 -38.62 10.61 6.12
C VAL A 33 -38.59 9.95 7.49
N ILE A 34 -37.84 8.86 7.67
CA ILE A 34 -37.75 8.09 8.93
C ILE A 34 -36.34 8.09 9.44
N ASN A 35 -36.13 8.46 10.70
CA ASN A 35 -34.81 8.38 11.35
C ASN A 35 -34.55 6.95 11.82
N ILE A 36 -33.32 6.47 11.65
CA ILE A 36 -32.86 5.15 12.12
C ILE A 36 -32.37 5.16 13.58
N GLU A 37 -32.51 6.26 14.30
CA GLU A 37 -32.09 6.38 15.71
C GLU A 37 -32.65 5.26 16.61
N PRO A 38 -33.89 4.77 16.44
CA PRO A 38 -34.40 3.63 17.23
C PRO A 38 -33.61 2.34 17.05
N LEU A 39 -32.79 2.21 16.00
CA LEU A 39 -31.94 1.06 15.75
C LEU A 39 -30.55 1.18 16.40
N ARG A 40 -30.24 2.28 17.11
CA ARG A 40 -28.93 2.53 17.73
C ARG A 40 -28.48 1.38 18.62
N GLU A 41 -29.35 0.91 19.51
CA GLU A 41 -29.01 -0.19 20.43
C GLU A 41 -28.61 -1.47 19.68
N VAL A 42 -29.24 -1.74 18.55
CA VAL A 42 -28.91 -2.91 17.71
C VAL A 42 -27.60 -2.66 16.96
N LEU A 43 -27.44 -1.49 16.33
CA LEU A 43 -26.31 -1.19 15.47
C LEU A 43 -24.99 -1.02 16.26
N GLU A 44 -25.05 -0.43 17.44
CA GLU A 44 -23.89 -0.23 18.33
C GLU A 44 -23.59 -1.41 19.24
N SER A 45 -24.48 -2.43 19.32
CA SER A 45 -24.24 -3.64 20.11
C SER A 45 -23.07 -4.44 19.58
N THR A 46 -22.17 -4.86 20.48
CA THR A 46 -21.09 -5.82 20.16
C THR A 46 -21.57 -7.27 20.17
N SER A 47 -22.69 -7.58 20.86
CA SER A 47 -23.26 -8.93 20.98
C SER A 47 -24.17 -9.31 19.81
N ILE A 48 -24.71 -8.33 19.09
CA ILE A 48 -25.51 -8.54 17.87
C ILE A 48 -24.60 -8.38 16.66
N ILE A 49 -24.47 -9.43 15.86
CA ILE A 49 -23.64 -9.39 14.65
C ILE A 49 -24.44 -8.73 13.51
N LYS A 50 -23.92 -7.66 12.97
CA LYS A 50 -24.43 -7.02 11.76
C LYS A 50 -23.64 -7.53 10.55
N ILE A 51 -24.35 -8.20 9.64
CA ILE A 51 -23.75 -8.78 8.43
C ILE A 51 -23.89 -7.77 7.29
N PHE A 52 -22.76 -7.41 6.70
CA PHE A 52 -22.64 -6.50 5.57
C PHE A 52 -21.97 -7.18 4.37
N HIS A 53 -22.03 -6.50 3.22
CA HIS A 53 -21.18 -6.82 2.08
C HIS A 53 -20.42 -5.57 1.63
N ASN A 54 -19.17 -5.40 2.04
CA ASN A 54 -18.35 -4.18 1.95
C ASN A 54 -18.76 -3.08 2.94
N ALA A 55 -18.85 -3.47 4.20
CA ALA A 55 -19.31 -2.70 5.36
C ALA A 55 -18.74 -1.28 5.48
N LYS A 56 -17.51 -1.07 5.03
CA LYS A 56 -16.80 0.20 5.13
C LYS A 56 -17.54 1.35 4.43
N PHE A 57 -18.25 1.07 3.35
CA PHE A 57 -19.08 2.05 2.66
C PHE A 57 -20.26 2.46 3.53
N ASP A 58 -21.06 1.51 3.97
CA ASP A 58 -22.28 1.72 4.76
C ASP A 58 -21.97 2.35 6.11
N TYR A 59 -20.93 1.87 6.78
CA TYR A 59 -20.46 2.41 8.07
C TYR A 59 -20.26 3.93 8.02
N LYS A 60 -19.61 4.46 6.97
CA LYS A 60 -19.34 5.91 6.84
C LYS A 60 -20.64 6.71 6.65
N PHE A 61 -21.56 6.23 5.84
CA PHE A 61 -22.85 6.89 5.64
C PHE A 61 -23.73 6.83 6.88
N ILE A 62 -23.83 5.68 7.54
CA ILE A 62 -24.56 5.53 8.81
C ILE A 62 -23.97 6.49 9.85
N LYS A 63 -22.66 6.49 10.06
CA LYS A 63 -21.98 7.38 11.00
C LYS A 63 -22.22 8.85 10.70
N LYS A 64 -22.16 9.24 9.42
CA LYS A 64 -22.33 10.65 9.01
C LYS A 64 -23.75 11.16 9.22
N TRP A 65 -24.76 10.36 8.88
CA TRP A 65 -26.14 10.82 8.80
C TRP A 65 -27.01 10.45 10.00
N SER A 66 -26.56 9.53 10.86
CA SER A 66 -27.26 9.16 12.09
C SER A 66 -26.41 9.29 13.35
N SER A 67 -25.11 9.58 13.24
CA SER A 67 -24.15 9.56 14.36
C SER A 67 -24.09 8.21 15.08
N ILE A 68 -24.50 7.11 14.42
CA ILE A 68 -24.43 5.76 14.93
C ILE A 68 -23.10 5.13 14.49
N THR A 69 -22.40 4.51 15.43
CA THR A 69 -21.16 3.79 15.16
C THR A 69 -21.42 2.29 15.20
N CYS A 70 -21.45 1.63 14.05
CA CYS A 70 -21.73 0.20 13.97
C CYS A 70 -20.62 -0.62 14.62
N GLU A 71 -21.01 -1.55 15.52
CA GLU A 71 -20.14 -2.54 16.17
C GLU A 71 -20.58 -3.96 15.79
N GLY A 72 -19.79 -4.98 16.15
CA GLY A 72 -20.14 -6.38 15.87
C GLY A 72 -20.32 -6.66 14.38
N ILE A 73 -19.39 -6.20 13.53
CA ILE A 73 -19.47 -6.31 12.07
C ILE A 73 -18.96 -7.67 11.60
N TYR A 74 -19.72 -8.31 10.71
CA TYR A 74 -19.26 -9.38 9.85
C TYR A 74 -19.42 -8.95 8.39
N ASP A 75 -18.32 -8.88 7.65
CA ASP A 75 -18.32 -8.47 6.25
C ASP A 75 -18.09 -9.68 5.34
N THR A 76 -19.13 -10.07 4.61
CA THR A 76 -19.08 -11.21 3.68
C THR A 76 -18.12 -11.00 2.52
N PHE A 77 -17.88 -9.76 2.11
CA PHE A 77 -16.90 -9.41 1.08
C PHE A 77 -15.46 -9.61 1.58
N LEU A 78 -15.13 -9.10 2.77
CA LEU A 78 -13.80 -9.27 3.36
C LEU A 78 -13.52 -10.73 3.70
N THR A 79 -14.52 -11.42 4.24
CA THR A 79 -14.42 -12.87 4.51
C THR A 79 -14.14 -13.65 3.21
N GLU A 80 -14.82 -13.31 2.10
CA GLU A 80 -14.58 -13.95 0.81
C GLU A 80 -13.16 -13.70 0.29
N LEU A 81 -12.64 -12.48 0.46
CA LEU A 81 -11.24 -12.15 0.14
C LEU A 81 -10.24 -12.97 0.96
N VAL A 82 -10.53 -13.25 2.24
CA VAL A 82 -9.68 -14.08 3.10
C VAL A 82 -9.69 -15.55 2.66
N ILE A 83 -10.87 -16.14 2.47
CA ILE A 83 -10.99 -17.59 2.16
C ILE A 83 -10.50 -17.93 0.76
N SER A 84 -10.53 -16.98 -0.15
CA SER A 84 -10.15 -17.18 -1.55
C SER A 84 -8.90 -16.40 -1.97
N CYS A 85 -8.14 -15.87 -1.03
CA CYS A 85 -6.95 -15.03 -1.27
C CYS A 85 -5.99 -15.64 -2.31
N GLY A 86 -5.65 -14.86 -3.33
CA GLY A 86 -4.83 -15.29 -4.47
C GLY A 86 -5.61 -15.98 -5.60
N LYS A 87 -6.89 -16.33 -5.38
CA LYS A 87 -7.77 -16.81 -6.45
C LYS A 87 -8.42 -15.61 -7.12
N LYS A 88 -8.23 -15.44 -8.40
CA LYS A 88 -8.82 -14.33 -9.17
C LYS A 88 -10.31 -14.57 -9.40
N LEU A 89 -11.12 -14.30 -8.39
CA LEU A 89 -12.58 -14.46 -8.41
C LEU A 89 -13.26 -13.09 -8.43
N GLY A 90 -14.55 -13.04 -8.81
CA GLY A 90 -15.42 -11.91 -8.53
C GLY A 90 -15.84 -11.93 -7.05
N TYR A 91 -15.80 -10.79 -6.40
CA TYR A 91 -16.07 -10.64 -4.97
C TYR A 91 -17.33 -9.82 -4.67
N GLY A 92 -17.94 -9.20 -5.67
CA GLY A 92 -19.21 -8.48 -5.50
C GLY A 92 -20.34 -9.40 -5.04
N LEU A 93 -21.35 -8.85 -4.36
CA LEU A 93 -22.48 -9.62 -3.84
C LEU A 93 -23.12 -10.51 -4.90
N LYS A 94 -23.27 -10.01 -6.14
CA LYS A 94 -23.74 -10.80 -7.31
C LYS A 94 -22.90 -12.06 -7.54
N ASP A 95 -21.56 -11.92 -7.49
CA ASP A 95 -20.65 -13.04 -7.77
C ASP A 95 -20.68 -14.07 -6.64
N VAL A 96 -20.78 -13.57 -5.39
CA VAL A 96 -20.84 -14.40 -4.20
C VAL A 96 -22.18 -15.16 -4.13
N CYS A 97 -23.32 -14.48 -4.38
CA CYS A 97 -24.64 -15.13 -4.47
C CYS A 97 -24.68 -16.20 -5.57
N LYS A 98 -24.12 -15.90 -6.76
CA LYS A 98 -24.07 -16.90 -7.82
C LYS A 98 -23.21 -18.10 -7.45
N ARG A 99 -22.09 -17.89 -6.75
CA ARG A 99 -21.15 -18.97 -6.36
C ARG A 99 -21.74 -19.89 -5.28
N TYR A 100 -22.37 -19.32 -4.27
CA TYR A 100 -22.85 -20.09 -3.10
C TYR A 100 -24.28 -20.55 -3.22
N LEU A 101 -25.14 -19.74 -3.83
CA LEU A 101 -26.60 -19.93 -3.83
C LEU A 101 -27.18 -20.22 -5.22
N ASN A 102 -26.37 -20.07 -6.28
CA ASN A 102 -26.82 -20.12 -7.68
C ASN A 102 -27.92 -19.08 -7.99
N VAL A 103 -27.89 -17.93 -7.29
CA VAL A 103 -28.83 -16.81 -7.48
C VAL A 103 -28.17 -15.73 -8.32
N GLU A 104 -28.89 -15.21 -9.31
CA GLU A 104 -28.47 -14.08 -10.14
C GLU A 104 -29.13 -12.78 -9.64
N LEU A 105 -28.32 -11.82 -9.19
CA LEU A 105 -28.78 -10.49 -8.78
C LEU A 105 -28.73 -9.52 -9.94
N ASN A 106 -29.82 -8.78 -10.16
CA ASN A 106 -29.84 -7.66 -11.11
C ASN A 106 -29.25 -6.41 -10.45
N LYS A 107 -28.19 -5.85 -11.01
CA LYS A 107 -27.48 -4.65 -10.50
C LYS A 107 -27.81 -3.37 -11.29
N GLU A 108 -28.67 -3.41 -12.30
CA GLU A 108 -29.00 -2.25 -13.14
C GLU A 108 -29.77 -1.18 -12.34
N VAL A 109 -30.59 -1.61 -11.38
CA VAL A 109 -31.41 -0.74 -10.51
C VAL A 109 -30.56 0.18 -9.62
N ARG A 110 -29.34 -0.22 -9.26
CA ARG A 110 -28.44 0.55 -8.39
C ARG A 110 -28.22 1.99 -8.88
N ASN A 111 -28.11 2.18 -10.18
CA ASN A 111 -27.84 3.50 -10.75
C ASN A 111 -29.05 4.45 -10.62
N LEU A 112 -30.25 3.93 -10.38
CA LEU A 112 -31.46 4.72 -10.20
C LEU A 112 -31.54 5.45 -8.85
N PHE A 113 -30.66 5.12 -7.91
CA PHE A 113 -30.53 5.83 -6.63
C PHE A 113 -29.67 7.09 -6.73
N ILE A 114 -28.78 7.16 -7.74
CA ILE A 114 -27.86 8.29 -7.90
C ILE A 114 -28.64 9.54 -8.29
N GLY A 115 -28.55 10.58 -7.45
CA GLY A 115 -29.26 11.85 -7.66
C GLY A 115 -30.76 11.82 -7.33
N LEU A 116 -31.26 10.70 -6.76
CA LEU A 116 -32.66 10.59 -6.32
C LEU A 116 -32.88 11.46 -5.06
N THR A 117 -33.73 12.48 -5.14
CA THR A 117 -33.91 13.43 -4.03
C THR A 117 -35.27 13.29 -3.34
N GLY A 118 -36.36 13.53 -4.01
CA GLY A 118 -37.68 13.64 -3.39
C GLY A 118 -38.74 12.66 -3.90
N GLN A 119 -38.47 11.93 -4.97
CA GLN A 119 -39.42 11.00 -5.56
C GLN A 119 -39.56 9.74 -4.68
N PRO A 120 -40.77 9.15 -4.56
CA PRO A 120 -40.97 7.86 -3.92
C PRO A 120 -40.10 6.77 -4.60
N PHE A 121 -39.68 5.78 -3.81
CA PHE A 121 -39.00 4.62 -4.39
C PHE A 121 -39.96 3.81 -5.27
N SER A 122 -39.49 3.38 -6.42
CA SER A 122 -40.20 2.42 -7.25
C SER A 122 -40.24 1.04 -6.59
N VAL A 123 -41.18 0.19 -7.02
CA VAL A 123 -41.23 -1.21 -6.57
C VAL A 123 -39.91 -1.92 -6.83
N ASP A 124 -39.30 -1.69 -7.99
CA ASP A 124 -38.00 -2.31 -8.35
C ASP A 124 -36.87 -1.88 -7.40
N GLN A 125 -36.86 -0.61 -6.97
CA GLN A 125 -35.89 -0.11 -6.00
C GLN A 125 -36.09 -0.74 -4.60
N ILE A 126 -37.34 -0.90 -4.16
CA ILE A 126 -37.66 -1.56 -2.89
C ILE A 126 -37.24 -3.04 -2.93
N VAL A 127 -37.60 -3.76 -4.00
CA VAL A 127 -37.24 -5.17 -4.19
C VAL A 127 -35.72 -5.32 -4.29
N TYR A 128 -35.05 -4.39 -4.98
CA TYR A 128 -33.59 -4.40 -5.07
C TYR A 128 -32.94 -4.27 -3.68
N GLY A 129 -33.35 -3.27 -2.88
CA GLY A 129 -32.82 -3.07 -1.53
C GLY A 129 -33.08 -4.27 -0.60
N ALA A 130 -34.27 -4.91 -0.70
CA ALA A 130 -34.56 -6.10 0.06
C ALA A 130 -33.61 -7.27 -0.30
N LYS A 131 -33.33 -7.46 -1.59
CA LYS A 131 -32.42 -8.52 -2.07
C LYS A 131 -30.96 -8.34 -1.69
N ASP A 132 -30.51 -7.10 -1.46
CA ASP A 132 -29.14 -6.85 -1.05
C ASP A 132 -28.87 -7.28 0.41
N VAL A 133 -29.90 -7.49 1.24
CA VAL A 133 -29.77 -8.02 2.61
C VAL A 133 -30.29 -9.43 2.79
N GLU A 134 -31.21 -9.91 1.93
CA GLU A 134 -31.86 -11.23 1.98
C GLU A 134 -30.89 -12.40 2.12
N TYR A 135 -29.78 -12.34 1.38
CA TYR A 135 -28.86 -13.48 1.27
C TYR A 135 -27.67 -13.44 2.23
N LEU A 136 -27.49 -12.35 2.99
CA LEU A 136 -26.27 -12.15 3.78
C LEU A 136 -26.08 -13.18 4.88
N CYS A 137 -27.16 -13.54 5.61
CA CYS A 137 -27.13 -14.56 6.65
C CYS A 137 -26.69 -15.90 6.07
N LYS A 138 -27.30 -16.31 4.95
CA LYS A 138 -27.00 -17.58 4.29
C LYS A 138 -25.58 -17.64 3.73
N ILE A 139 -25.08 -16.53 3.19
CA ILE A 139 -23.68 -16.45 2.73
C ILE A 139 -22.72 -16.68 3.91
N LYS A 140 -22.95 -16.00 5.05
CA LYS A 140 -22.14 -16.19 6.27
C LYS A 140 -22.12 -17.66 6.72
N GLU A 141 -23.27 -18.32 6.76
CA GLU A 141 -23.36 -19.74 7.08
C GLU A 141 -22.55 -20.63 6.12
N LEU A 142 -22.59 -20.34 4.82
CA LEU A 142 -21.86 -21.10 3.81
C LEU A 142 -20.36 -20.81 3.79
N GLN A 143 -19.93 -19.64 4.27
CA GLN A 143 -18.52 -19.31 4.46
C GLN A 143 -17.91 -20.03 5.67
N GLN A 144 -18.67 -20.24 6.76
CA GLN A 144 -18.15 -20.79 8.01
C GLN A 144 -17.47 -22.17 7.86
N PRO A 145 -18.05 -23.18 7.17
CA PRO A 145 -17.38 -24.46 6.97
C PRO A 145 -16.03 -24.36 6.25
N ILE A 146 -15.87 -23.35 5.38
CA ILE A 146 -14.61 -23.10 4.66
C ILE A 146 -13.58 -22.49 5.60
N ILE A 147 -14.02 -21.55 6.45
CA ILE A 147 -13.19 -20.93 7.50
C ILE A 147 -12.65 -22.02 8.44
N ASP A 148 -13.52 -22.91 8.93
CA ASP A 148 -13.18 -23.99 9.84
C ASP A 148 -12.21 -24.98 9.19
N LYS A 149 -12.52 -25.42 7.98
CA LYS A 149 -11.69 -26.35 7.20
C LYS A 149 -10.25 -25.87 7.05
N TYR A 150 -10.05 -24.57 6.80
CA TYR A 150 -8.73 -24.00 6.59
C TYR A 150 -8.13 -23.32 7.83
N LYS A 151 -8.86 -23.30 8.96
CA LYS A 151 -8.47 -22.67 10.23
C LYS A 151 -8.16 -21.19 10.05
N LEU A 152 -9.12 -20.44 9.48
CA LEU A 152 -8.98 -19.03 9.15
C LEU A 152 -9.73 -18.10 10.09
N GLN A 153 -10.33 -18.60 11.20
CA GLN A 153 -11.17 -17.79 12.06
C GLN A 153 -10.45 -16.54 12.57
N ASN A 154 -9.24 -16.68 13.10
CA ASN A 154 -8.50 -15.54 13.66
C ASN A 154 -8.23 -14.42 12.63
N VAL A 155 -7.96 -14.80 11.38
CA VAL A 155 -7.73 -13.78 10.33
C VAL A 155 -9.03 -13.18 9.82
N VAL A 156 -10.13 -13.94 9.82
CA VAL A 156 -11.47 -13.43 9.49
C VAL A 156 -11.91 -12.44 10.57
N ASP A 157 -11.72 -12.78 11.85
CA ASP A 157 -12.04 -11.89 12.97
C ASP A 157 -11.20 -10.60 12.91
N LEU A 158 -9.89 -10.71 12.64
CA LEU A 158 -9.02 -9.54 12.48
C LEU A 158 -9.53 -8.61 11.36
N GLU A 159 -9.87 -9.16 10.20
CA GLU A 159 -10.33 -8.35 9.06
C GLU A 159 -11.69 -7.69 9.33
N ASN A 160 -12.60 -8.39 10.00
CA ASN A 160 -13.91 -7.84 10.38
C ASN A 160 -13.82 -6.80 11.51
N GLU A 161 -12.84 -6.91 12.40
CA GLU A 161 -12.60 -5.91 13.42
C GLU A 161 -11.90 -4.67 12.87
N VAL A 162 -10.89 -4.84 12.04
CA VAL A 162 -10.10 -3.71 11.51
C VAL A 162 -10.83 -2.89 10.46
N VAL A 163 -11.92 -3.39 9.86
CA VAL A 163 -12.72 -2.63 8.89
C VAL A 163 -13.23 -1.31 9.47
N LYS A 164 -13.56 -1.29 10.77
CA LYS A 164 -13.99 -0.09 11.50
C LYS A 164 -12.89 0.95 11.58
N ALA A 165 -11.65 0.53 11.85
CA ALA A 165 -10.50 1.43 11.88
C ALA A 165 -10.20 2.03 10.51
N PHE A 166 -10.27 1.24 9.44
CA PHE A 166 -10.14 1.77 8.08
C PHE A 166 -11.29 2.72 7.71
N ALA A 167 -12.51 2.38 8.13
CA ALA A 167 -13.65 3.28 7.92
C ALA A 167 -13.48 4.61 8.67
N ASP A 168 -12.96 4.58 9.90
CA ASP A 168 -12.67 5.78 10.69
C ASP A 168 -11.54 6.62 10.07
N ILE A 169 -10.46 6.00 9.56
CA ILE A 169 -9.40 6.70 8.82
C ILE A 169 -9.98 7.40 7.59
N GLU A 170 -10.75 6.67 6.77
CA GLU A 170 -11.39 7.23 5.59
C GLU A 170 -12.42 8.31 5.93
N TYR A 171 -13.12 8.18 7.06
CA TYR A 171 -14.10 9.16 7.54
C TYR A 171 -13.44 10.44 8.04
N ASN A 172 -12.37 10.34 8.81
CA ASN A 172 -11.68 11.50 9.39
C ASN A 172 -10.95 12.33 8.32
N GLY A 173 -10.33 11.67 7.33
CA GLY A 173 -9.56 12.33 6.27
C GLY A 173 -8.38 13.15 6.79
N LEU A 174 -7.72 13.85 5.90
CA LEU A 174 -6.56 14.71 6.17
C LEU A 174 -6.82 16.11 5.64
N ASP A 175 -6.55 17.12 6.45
CA ASP A 175 -6.57 18.51 6.04
C ASP A 175 -5.38 18.80 5.10
N LEU A 176 -5.64 19.49 3.99
CA LEU A 176 -4.62 19.84 2.98
C LEU A 176 -4.41 21.34 2.94
N ASP A 177 -3.17 21.79 3.15
CA ASP A 177 -2.74 23.14 2.79
C ASP A 177 -2.68 23.28 1.27
N SER A 178 -3.77 23.75 0.70
CA SER A 178 -3.93 23.90 -0.74
C SER A 178 -3.01 24.96 -1.36
N GLU A 179 -2.60 25.97 -0.60
CA GLU A 179 -1.70 27.03 -1.08
C GLU A 179 -0.27 26.50 -1.18
N GLN A 180 0.20 25.82 -0.14
CA GLN A 180 1.50 25.16 -0.18
C GLN A 180 1.56 24.11 -1.28
N TRP A 181 0.51 23.31 -1.46
CA TRP A 181 0.44 22.32 -2.53
C TRP A 181 0.52 22.93 -3.92
N LYS A 182 -0.21 24.03 -4.20
CA LYS A 182 -0.12 24.77 -5.47
C LYS A 182 1.28 25.36 -5.72
N THR A 183 1.93 25.81 -4.65
CA THR A 183 3.31 26.31 -4.76
C THR A 183 4.25 25.19 -5.26
N LEU A 184 4.13 23.98 -4.71
CA LEU A 184 4.90 22.81 -5.15
C LEU A 184 4.57 22.40 -6.59
N GLU A 185 3.31 22.47 -6.99
CA GLU A 185 2.90 22.21 -8.37
C GLU A 185 3.61 23.17 -9.33
N ASN A 186 3.60 24.47 -9.04
CA ASN A 186 4.28 25.49 -9.86
C ASN A 186 5.80 25.25 -9.94
N ILE A 187 6.45 24.91 -8.83
CA ILE A 187 7.88 24.56 -8.82
C ILE A 187 8.17 23.37 -9.73
N ASN A 188 7.36 22.31 -9.64
CA ASN A 188 7.55 21.12 -10.46
C ASN A 188 7.25 21.37 -11.95
N ALA A 189 6.22 22.18 -12.26
CA ALA A 189 5.90 22.57 -13.62
C ALA A 189 7.04 23.38 -14.26
N ASN A 190 7.60 24.35 -13.53
CA ASN A 190 8.75 25.12 -13.99
C ASN A 190 9.99 24.24 -14.19
N LYS A 191 10.25 23.31 -13.28
CA LYS A 191 11.34 22.35 -13.42
C LYS A 191 11.16 21.44 -14.65
N ALA A 192 9.95 20.92 -14.87
CA ALA A 192 9.65 20.08 -16.03
C ALA A 192 9.82 20.86 -17.35
N ASN A 193 9.36 22.12 -17.39
CA ASN A 193 9.54 22.98 -18.56
C ASN A 193 11.02 23.25 -18.84
N ALA A 194 11.81 23.61 -17.83
CA ALA A 194 13.24 23.85 -17.98
C ALA A 194 13.98 22.60 -18.50
N LEU A 195 13.66 21.42 -17.95
CA LEU A 195 14.23 20.16 -18.40
C LEU A 195 13.79 19.79 -19.82
N GLY A 196 12.56 20.14 -20.22
CA GLY A 196 12.09 20.00 -21.60
C GLY A 196 12.88 20.83 -22.57
N ILE A 197 13.16 22.10 -22.23
CA ILE A 197 14.01 23.01 -23.02
C ILE A 197 15.44 22.47 -23.12
N ASN A 198 16.00 21.99 -22.02
CA ASN A 198 17.34 21.41 -22.02
C ASN A 198 17.41 20.15 -22.91
N LEU A 199 16.38 19.29 -22.90
CA LEU A 199 16.29 18.15 -23.81
C LEU A 199 16.29 18.55 -25.26
N ASP A 200 15.55 19.60 -25.62
CA ASP A 200 15.51 20.13 -26.99
C ASP A 200 16.89 20.67 -27.40
N GLN A 201 17.58 21.41 -26.52
CA GLN A 201 18.93 21.91 -26.77
C GLN A 201 19.95 20.78 -26.95
N GLU A 202 19.98 19.81 -26.02
CA GLU A 202 20.87 18.66 -26.10
C GLU A 202 20.63 17.83 -27.36
N LEU A 203 19.36 17.71 -27.79
CA LEU A 203 19.02 17.01 -29.03
C LEU A 203 19.50 17.77 -30.27
N ILE A 204 19.35 19.09 -30.30
CA ILE A 204 19.82 19.97 -31.42
C ILE A 204 21.34 19.90 -31.54
N GLU A 205 22.06 19.88 -30.43
CA GLU A 205 23.52 19.86 -30.39
C GLU A 205 24.11 18.46 -30.69
N HIS A 206 23.34 17.40 -30.53
CA HIS A 206 23.82 16.03 -30.67
C HIS A 206 23.83 15.56 -32.12
N SER A 207 25.03 15.43 -32.73
CA SER A 207 25.22 15.12 -34.16
C SER A 207 24.46 13.88 -34.66
N LYS A 208 24.34 12.81 -33.84
CA LYS A 208 23.63 11.59 -34.21
C LYS A 208 22.11 11.72 -34.17
N LEU A 209 21.57 12.80 -33.59
CA LEU A 209 20.14 13.01 -33.40
C LEU A 209 19.54 14.03 -34.36
N SER A 210 20.32 14.53 -35.30
CA SER A 210 19.93 15.57 -36.28
C SER A 210 18.66 15.23 -37.08
N LYS A 211 18.36 13.96 -37.28
CA LYS A 211 17.13 13.51 -37.98
C LYS A 211 15.81 13.85 -37.25
N PHE A 212 15.89 14.24 -35.98
CA PHE A 212 14.75 14.65 -35.16
C PHE A 212 14.63 16.17 -35.05
N VAL A 213 15.38 16.90 -35.83
CA VAL A 213 15.38 18.36 -35.87
C VAL A 213 15.02 18.84 -37.28
N SER A 214 13.91 19.54 -37.38
CA SER A 214 13.59 20.26 -38.62
C SER A 214 14.17 21.66 -38.61
N LYS A 215 14.56 22.11 -39.81
CA LYS A 215 15.03 23.47 -40.06
C LYS A 215 13.94 24.22 -40.78
N TYR A 216 13.65 25.41 -40.34
CA TYR A 216 12.77 26.32 -41.05
C TYR A 216 13.33 27.73 -41.04
N ILE A 217 13.00 28.49 -42.08
CA ILE A 217 13.42 29.86 -42.21
C ILE A 217 12.26 30.74 -41.74
N GLN A 218 12.50 31.49 -40.68
CA GLN A 218 11.58 32.56 -40.31
C GLN A 218 11.95 33.80 -41.07
N SER A 219 11.07 34.22 -41.97
CA SER A 219 11.19 35.50 -42.66
C SER A 219 9.94 36.32 -42.37
N ASP A 220 10.08 37.36 -41.61
CA ASP A 220 9.14 38.48 -41.65
C ASP A 220 9.81 39.69 -42.31
N MET A 221 8.99 40.67 -42.72
CA MET A 221 9.44 41.80 -43.55
C MET A 221 10.43 42.74 -42.82
N PHE A 222 10.71 42.54 -41.52
CA PHE A 222 11.45 43.45 -40.66
C PHE A 222 12.57 42.81 -39.84
N THR A 223 12.68 41.51 -39.83
CA THR A 223 13.74 40.79 -39.09
C THR A 223 14.74 40.09 -40.02
N PRO A 224 16.02 39.97 -39.62
CA PRO A 224 17.00 39.21 -40.39
C PRO A 224 16.52 37.75 -40.56
N ILE A 225 16.85 37.18 -41.72
CA ILE A 225 16.56 35.75 -41.99
C ILE A 225 17.37 34.91 -41.04
N GLU A 226 16.68 34.26 -40.06
CA GLU A 226 17.29 33.32 -39.15
C GLU A 226 16.85 31.88 -39.47
N GLU A 227 17.84 30.97 -39.57
CA GLU A 227 17.59 29.56 -39.64
C GLU A 227 17.24 29.06 -38.23
N LEU A 228 15.97 28.80 -37.99
CA LEU A 228 15.51 28.24 -36.72
C LEU A 228 15.50 26.71 -36.78
N ARG A 229 15.83 26.10 -35.66
CA ARG A 229 15.79 24.65 -35.48
C ARG A 229 14.64 24.31 -34.56
N LYS A 230 13.81 23.37 -34.98
CA LYS A 230 12.68 22.88 -34.21
C LYS A 230 12.86 21.39 -33.93
N VAL A 231 12.68 21.01 -32.68
CA VAL A 231 12.65 19.61 -32.29
C VAL A 231 11.29 19.00 -32.62
N ASP A 232 11.30 17.89 -33.39
CA ASP A 232 10.09 17.19 -33.83
C ASP A 232 9.73 16.04 -32.90
N VAL A 233 10.12 16.13 -31.62
CA VAL A 233 9.93 15.10 -30.59
C VAL A 233 9.01 15.61 -29.50
N LYS A 234 7.95 14.85 -29.23
CA LYS A 234 7.11 15.07 -28.05
C LYS A 234 7.63 14.20 -26.91
N TRP A 235 8.38 14.77 -25.97
CA TRP A 235 9.02 14.06 -24.86
C TRP A 235 8.04 13.33 -23.92
N THR A 236 6.78 13.75 -23.88
CA THR A 236 5.70 13.04 -23.16
C THR A 236 5.26 11.75 -23.86
N SER A 237 5.64 11.55 -25.14
CA SER A 237 5.33 10.34 -25.90
C SER A 237 6.44 9.28 -25.70
N PRO A 238 6.17 8.16 -25.00
CA PRO A 238 7.16 7.10 -24.80
C PRO A 238 7.68 6.51 -26.13
N LYS A 239 6.82 6.47 -27.17
CA LYS A 239 7.19 5.97 -28.50
C LYS A 239 8.23 6.85 -29.16
N GLN A 240 7.98 8.17 -29.20
CA GLN A 240 8.91 9.11 -29.85
C GLN A 240 10.23 9.22 -29.08
N ALA A 241 10.17 9.26 -27.75
CA ALA A 241 11.37 9.24 -26.92
C ALA A 241 12.20 7.95 -27.13
N LEU A 242 11.52 6.79 -27.28
CA LEU A 242 12.21 5.55 -27.57
C LEU A 242 12.95 5.58 -28.90
N GLU A 243 12.33 6.11 -29.96
CA GLU A 243 12.96 6.26 -31.28
C GLU A 243 14.23 7.13 -31.24
N VAL A 244 14.22 8.21 -30.44
CA VAL A 244 15.40 9.04 -30.19
C VAL A 244 16.50 8.23 -29.52
N PHE A 245 16.19 7.58 -28.39
CA PHE A 245 17.20 6.90 -27.58
C PHE A 245 17.70 5.59 -28.19
N GLN A 246 16.93 4.92 -29.04
CA GLN A 246 17.40 3.76 -29.83
C GLN A 246 18.50 4.15 -30.82
N THR A 247 18.57 5.41 -31.24
CA THR A 247 19.68 5.90 -32.07
C THR A 247 21.02 5.91 -31.31
N LEU A 248 20.96 6.09 -29.97
CA LEU A 248 22.14 6.07 -29.08
C LEU A 248 22.41 4.69 -28.47
N VAL A 249 21.31 3.97 -28.17
CA VAL A 249 21.31 2.65 -27.53
C VAL A 249 20.37 1.74 -28.30
N PRO A 250 20.84 1.06 -29.37
CA PRO A 250 19.96 0.23 -30.24
C PRO A 250 19.24 -0.91 -29.53
N SER A 251 19.79 -1.39 -28.40
CA SER A 251 19.21 -2.47 -27.58
C SER A 251 18.15 -2.01 -26.59
N LEU A 252 17.70 -0.74 -26.63
CA LEU A 252 16.71 -0.21 -25.70
C LEU A 252 15.30 -0.60 -26.14
N ASP A 253 14.59 -1.34 -25.29
CA ASP A 253 13.23 -1.84 -25.58
C ASP A 253 12.12 -0.88 -25.13
N ASN A 254 12.41 -0.01 -24.16
CA ASN A 254 11.45 0.95 -23.61
C ASN A 254 12.14 2.08 -22.85
N VAL A 255 11.39 3.17 -22.60
CA VAL A 255 11.88 4.37 -21.87
C VAL A 255 11.34 4.45 -20.44
N ASN A 256 11.07 3.32 -19.80
CA ASN A 256 10.71 3.33 -18.39
C ASN A 256 11.95 3.61 -17.51
N GLY A 257 11.72 4.05 -16.26
CA GLY A 257 12.81 4.48 -15.38
C GLY A 257 13.91 3.43 -15.21
N LYS A 258 13.57 2.13 -15.14
CA LYS A 258 14.58 1.05 -14.98
C LYS A 258 15.45 0.87 -16.21
N ALA A 259 14.87 0.92 -17.40
CA ALA A 259 15.61 0.76 -18.65
C ALA A 259 16.55 1.95 -18.88
N MET A 260 16.07 3.17 -18.61
CA MET A 260 16.83 4.39 -18.82
C MET A 260 17.92 4.62 -17.77
N TYR A 261 17.68 4.23 -16.51
CA TYR A 261 18.62 4.44 -15.40
C TYR A 261 20.00 3.82 -15.66
N LYS A 262 20.04 2.69 -16.33
CA LYS A 262 21.25 1.96 -16.73
C LYS A 262 22.18 2.79 -17.66
N TYR A 263 21.62 3.71 -18.43
CA TYR A 263 22.34 4.50 -19.44
C TYR A 263 22.51 5.97 -19.08
N ARG A 264 21.93 6.44 -17.97
CA ARG A 264 21.92 7.86 -17.58
C ARG A 264 23.30 8.50 -17.46
N PHE A 265 24.32 7.74 -17.05
CA PHE A 265 25.68 8.25 -16.94
C PHE A 265 26.53 8.08 -18.21
N LYS A 266 25.97 7.44 -19.25
CA LYS A 266 26.66 7.24 -20.53
C LYS A 266 26.30 8.32 -21.56
N HIS A 267 25.11 8.90 -21.44
CA HIS A 267 24.61 9.92 -22.34
C HIS A 267 23.87 10.99 -21.54
N ASN A 268 24.31 12.24 -21.61
CA ASN A 268 23.73 13.33 -20.82
C ASN A 268 22.22 13.50 -21.08
N ILE A 269 21.81 13.49 -22.34
CA ILE A 269 20.40 13.59 -22.75
C ILE A 269 19.52 12.49 -22.13
N ILE A 270 20.06 11.30 -21.86
CA ILE A 270 19.31 10.24 -21.15
C ILE A 270 19.13 10.62 -19.67
N ASN A 271 20.15 11.21 -19.03
CA ASN A 271 20.02 11.69 -17.67
C ASN A 271 18.96 12.79 -17.56
N THR A 272 19.05 13.79 -18.44
CA THR A 272 18.08 14.89 -18.50
C THR A 272 16.66 14.38 -18.74
N TYR A 273 16.49 13.36 -19.60
CA TYR A 273 15.18 12.75 -19.82
C TYR A 273 14.65 12.00 -18.59
N VAL A 274 15.50 11.30 -17.83
CA VAL A 274 15.10 10.65 -16.59
C VAL A 274 14.59 11.70 -15.59
N GLU A 275 15.32 12.78 -15.39
CA GLU A 275 14.94 13.90 -14.53
C GLU A 275 13.64 14.58 -15.00
N TYR A 276 13.48 14.78 -16.32
CA TYR A 276 12.26 15.29 -16.93
C TYR A 276 11.05 14.39 -16.63
N LYS A 277 11.22 13.07 -16.77
CA LYS A 277 10.15 12.10 -16.48
C LYS A 277 9.76 12.09 -15.00
N GLU A 278 10.73 12.26 -14.10
CA GLU A 278 10.48 12.37 -12.67
C GLU A 278 9.69 13.65 -12.35
N ALA A 279 10.10 14.80 -12.91
CA ALA A 279 9.38 16.07 -12.75
C ALA A 279 7.96 16.00 -13.34
N MET A 280 7.80 15.47 -14.55
CA MET A 280 6.49 15.27 -15.19
C MET A 280 5.58 14.33 -14.41
N LYS A 281 6.13 13.29 -13.77
CA LYS A 281 5.35 12.41 -12.89
C LYS A 281 4.79 13.18 -11.69
N LEU A 282 5.58 14.07 -11.09
CA LEU A 282 5.12 14.92 -10.00
C LEU A 282 3.99 15.86 -10.46
N CYS A 283 4.15 16.51 -11.61
CA CYS A 283 3.10 17.38 -12.19
C CYS A 283 1.80 16.61 -12.46
N THR A 284 1.88 15.41 -13.04
CA THR A 284 0.69 14.65 -13.41
C THR A 284 0.00 13.97 -12.23
N SER A 285 0.76 13.54 -11.23
CA SER A 285 0.23 12.80 -10.07
C SER A 285 -0.21 13.73 -8.94
N TYR A 286 0.49 14.85 -8.75
CA TYR A 286 0.33 15.77 -7.62
C TYR A 286 0.07 17.22 -8.05
N GLY A 287 -0.33 17.44 -9.32
CA GLY A 287 -0.80 18.72 -9.83
C GLY A 287 -2.31 18.91 -9.64
N ASP A 288 -2.93 19.71 -10.50
CA ASP A 288 -4.38 20.01 -10.50
C ASP A 288 -5.28 18.79 -10.36
N ALA A 289 -4.85 17.64 -10.90
CA ALA A 289 -5.59 16.40 -10.79
C ALA A 289 -5.74 15.91 -9.33
N PHE A 290 -4.83 16.28 -8.43
CA PHE A 290 -4.89 15.90 -7.03
C PHE A 290 -6.01 16.63 -6.30
N PHE A 291 -6.25 17.90 -6.62
CA PHE A 291 -7.33 18.70 -6.03
C PHE A 291 -8.74 18.15 -6.29
N LYS A 292 -8.91 17.36 -7.36
CA LYS A 292 -10.18 16.66 -7.64
C LYS A 292 -10.56 15.65 -6.56
N ASN A 293 -9.61 15.30 -5.67
CA ASN A 293 -9.85 14.41 -4.55
C ASN A 293 -10.27 15.15 -3.27
N LEU A 294 -10.22 16.49 -3.23
CA LEU A 294 -10.79 17.25 -2.14
C LEU A 294 -12.30 17.03 -2.10
N LYS A 295 -12.81 16.75 -0.91
CA LYS A 295 -14.23 16.49 -0.68
C LYS A 295 -14.97 17.74 -0.22
N GLY A 296 -16.28 17.60 0.01
CA GLY A 296 -17.14 18.71 0.42
C GLY A 296 -16.78 19.34 1.76
N ASP A 297 -15.99 18.67 2.58
CA ASP A 297 -15.44 19.17 3.87
C ASP A 297 -14.01 19.70 3.77
N ASN A 298 -13.50 19.84 2.54
CA ASN A 298 -12.17 20.37 2.24
C ASN A 298 -11.01 19.45 2.68
N LYS A 299 -11.27 18.15 2.84
CA LYS A 299 -10.27 17.14 3.22
C LYS A 299 -9.98 16.15 2.10
N ILE A 300 -8.88 15.48 2.23
CA ILE A 300 -8.52 14.32 1.40
C ILE A 300 -8.97 13.05 2.12
N HIS A 301 -9.90 12.33 1.52
CA HIS A 301 -10.37 11.02 1.96
C HIS A 301 -9.89 9.97 0.97
N THR A 302 -8.89 9.19 1.36
CA THR A 302 -8.46 8.04 0.56
C THR A 302 -9.45 6.89 0.70
N ASN A 303 -9.41 5.94 -0.21
CA ASN A 303 -10.15 4.68 -0.10
C ASN A 303 -9.15 3.52 0.02
N PHE A 304 -9.22 2.74 1.10
CA PHE A 304 -8.35 1.59 1.32
C PHE A 304 -8.93 0.32 0.70
N HIS A 305 -8.11 -0.40 -0.04
CA HIS A 305 -8.30 -1.81 -0.35
C HIS A 305 -7.67 -2.61 0.77
N GLN A 306 -8.51 -3.15 1.66
CA GLN A 306 -8.08 -3.70 2.93
C GLN A 306 -7.24 -4.97 2.80
N ILE A 307 -7.46 -5.78 1.77
CA ILE A 307 -6.82 -7.09 1.62
C ILE A 307 -6.25 -7.24 0.19
N LEU A 308 -4.93 -7.23 0.09
CA LEU A 308 -4.20 -7.67 -1.09
C LEU A 308 -3.77 -9.14 -0.94
N ASP A 309 -3.22 -9.75 -1.99
CA ASP A 309 -2.75 -11.14 -1.99
C ASP A 309 -1.76 -11.50 -0.86
N THR A 310 -1.03 -10.53 -0.33
CA THR A 310 -0.11 -10.70 0.80
C THR A 310 -0.76 -10.40 2.15
N GLY A 311 -1.99 -9.92 2.18
CA GLY A 311 -2.65 -9.37 3.37
C GLY A 311 -2.39 -7.88 3.60
N ARG A 312 -1.44 -7.27 2.87
CA ARG A 312 -1.20 -5.82 2.91
C ARG A 312 -2.42 -5.04 2.42
N VAL A 313 -2.43 -3.75 2.72
CA VAL A 313 -3.42 -2.79 2.24
C VAL A 313 -2.86 -1.95 1.09
N SER A 314 -3.73 -1.38 0.29
CA SER A 314 -3.39 -0.32 -0.65
C SER A 314 -4.43 0.79 -0.58
N SER A 315 -4.04 1.99 -0.97
CA SER A 315 -4.95 3.14 -1.02
C SER A 315 -5.16 3.63 -2.45
N SER A 316 -6.31 4.25 -2.69
CA SER A 316 -6.70 4.76 -4.00
C SER A 316 -7.65 5.96 -3.85
N LYS A 317 -7.70 6.81 -4.86
CA LYS A 317 -8.63 7.96 -4.97
C LYS A 317 -8.53 8.95 -3.78
N PRO A 318 -7.33 9.51 -3.51
CA PRO A 318 -6.03 9.30 -4.12
C PRO A 318 -5.22 8.19 -3.46
N ASN A 319 -4.12 7.74 -4.10
CA ASN A 319 -3.20 6.81 -3.47
C ASN A 319 -2.25 7.56 -2.52
N MET A 320 -2.64 7.64 -1.26
CA MET A 320 -1.87 8.32 -0.21
C MET A 320 -0.58 7.59 0.17
N GLN A 321 -0.53 6.26 -0.02
CA GLN A 321 0.66 5.46 0.29
C GLN A 321 1.82 5.68 -0.69
N GLN A 322 1.59 6.39 -1.80
CA GLN A 322 2.61 6.75 -2.78
C GLN A 322 3.02 8.24 -2.73
N ILE A 323 2.48 9.01 -1.81
CA ILE A 323 2.97 10.38 -1.56
C ILE A 323 4.47 10.29 -1.24
N PRO A 324 5.32 11.07 -1.92
CA PRO A 324 6.76 11.04 -1.68
C PRO A 324 7.09 11.19 -0.18
N ALA A 325 8.03 10.37 0.27
CA ALA A 325 8.44 10.38 1.68
C ALA A 325 9.37 11.55 2.04
N ASP A 326 9.78 12.35 1.03
CA ASP A 326 10.38 13.63 1.29
C ASP A 326 9.34 14.55 1.96
N ASN A 327 9.75 15.26 2.98
CA ASN A 327 8.85 16.06 3.81
C ASN A 327 8.10 17.16 3.03
N VAL A 328 8.50 17.43 1.78
CA VAL A 328 7.95 18.52 0.97
C VAL A 328 6.44 18.35 0.71
N TYR A 329 6.00 17.17 0.26
CA TYR A 329 4.58 16.90 0.01
C TYR A 329 3.81 16.55 1.27
N ARG A 330 4.44 15.80 2.19
CA ARG A 330 3.78 15.40 3.44
C ARG A 330 3.49 16.60 4.35
N ASN A 331 4.38 17.59 4.37
CA ASN A 331 4.18 18.83 5.13
C ASN A 331 2.95 19.64 4.70
N CYS A 332 2.40 19.40 3.52
CA CYS A 332 1.14 20.02 3.10
C CYS A 332 -0.09 19.44 3.81
N PHE A 333 0.04 18.28 4.48
CA PHE A 333 -1.03 17.74 5.31
C PHE A 333 -0.83 18.19 6.74
N THR A 334 -1.69 19.08 7.22
CA THR A 334 -1.54 19.78 8.50
C THR A 334 -2.53 19.27 9.54
N ALA A 335 -2.14 19.32 10.80
CA ALA A 335 -3.07 19.11 11.90
C ALA A 335 -3.90 20.38 12.14
N PRO A 336 -5.18 20.27 12.55
CA PRO A 336 -5.96 21.42 12.96
C PRO A 336 -5.31 22.17 14.13
N GLU A 337 -5.67 23.44 14.33
CA GLU A 337 -5.20 24.23 15.45
C GLU A 337 -5.50 23.52 16.79
N GLY A 338 -4.51 23.47 17.69
CA GLY A 338 -4.60 22.76 18.97
C GLY A 338 -4.43 21.25 18.88
N TRP A 339 -4.12 20.70 17.68
CA TRP A 339 -3.85 19.29 17.43
C TRP A 339 -2.44 19.10 16.85
N SER A 340 -1.88 17.92 17.04
CA SER A 340 -0.62 17.51 16.41
C SER A 340 -0.75 16.10 15.82
N PHE A 341 0.06 15.81 14.80
CA PHE A 341 0.27 14.44 14.32
C PHE A 341 1.08 13.67 15.35
N VAL A 342 0.65 12.44 15.59
CA VAL A 342 1.41 11.42 16.32
C VAL A 342 1.51 10.20 15.40
N SER A 343 2.71 9.97 14.89
CA SER A 343 3.01 8.88 13.96
C SER A 343 3.81 7.81 14.68
N SER A 344 3.44 6.55 14.52
CA SER A 344 4.21 5.43 15.04
C SER A 344 4.55 4.45 13.93
N ASP A 345 5.82 4.03 13.89
CA ASP A 345 6.37 3.10 12.89
C ASP A 345 7.12 1.96 13.57
N TYR A 346 7.08 0.76 12.98
CA TYR A 346 7.86 -0.36 13.49
C TYR A 346 9.32 -0.29 13.04
N SER A 347 10.24 -0.46 13.99
CA SER A 347 11.67 -0.49 13.69
C SER A 347 12.05 -1.79 12.97
N SER A 348 12.24 -1.72 11.63
CA SER A 348 12.65 -2.86 10.81
C SER A 348 11.71 -4.08 10.90
N GLN A 349 10.41 -3.86 10.80
CA GLN A 349 9.36 -4.86 11.01
C GLN A 349 9.62 -6.19 10.28
N GLU A 350 9.83 -6.15 8.95
CA GLU A 350 10.02 -7.36 8.15
C GLU A 350 11.30 -8.14 8.51
N LEU A 351 12.37 -7.43 8.90
CA LEU A 351 13.61 -8.07 9.34
C LEU A 351 13.43 -8.81 10.67
N ASN A 352 12.64 -8.23 11.58
CA ASN A 352 12.24 -8.91 12.83
C ASN A 352 11.43 -10.19 12.54
N VAL A 353 10.50 -10.15 11.58
CA VAL A 353 9.74 -11.34 11.15
C VAL A 353 10.67 -12.41 10.56
N ILE A 354 11.67 -12.02 9.76
CA ILE A 354 12.66 -12.95 9.20
C ILE A 354 13.52 -13.57 10.32
N ALA A 355 14.02 -12.75 11.25
CA ALA A 355 14.80 -13.22 12.40
C ALA A 355 14.01 -14.20 13.26
N PHE A 356 12.74 -13.87 13.55
CA PHE A 356 11.84 -14.73 14.30
C PHE A 356 11.55 -16.06 13.58
N GLY A 357 11.26 -16.02 12.27
CA GLY A 357 10.92 -17.19 11.47
C GLY A 357 12.12 -18.09 11.18
N SER A 358 13.28 -17.51 10.91
CA SER A 358 14.54 -18.25 10.63
C SER A 358 15.23 -18.74 11.88
N LYS A 359 15.02 -18.07 13.00
CA LYS A 359 15.75 -18.26 14.27
C LYS A 359 17.27 -18.04 14.11
N ASP A 360 17.66 -17.16 13.21
CA ASP A 360 19.06 -16.85 12.95
C ASP A 360 19.70 -16.21 14.19
N PRO A 361 20.78 -16.81 14.75
CA PRO A 361 21.35 -16.35 16.01
C PRO A 361 21.99 -14.96 15.88
N VAL A 362 22.58 -14.64 14.75
CA VAL A 362 23.26 -13.35 14.51
C VAL A 362 22.22 -12.22 14.47
N TRP A 363 21.14 -12.42 13.73
CA TRP A 363 20.08 -11.43 13.63
C TRP A 363 19.35 -11.24 14.97
N ILE A 364 19.07 -12.33 15.68
CA ILE A 364 18.44 -12.26 17.00
C ILE A 364 19.33 -11.51 17.99
N GLU A 365 20.64 -11.79 18.01
CA GLU A 365 21.58 -11.13 18.91
C GLU A 365 21.75 -9.64 18.58
N ALA A 366 21.84 -9.29 17.30
CA ALA A 366 21.89 -7.90 16.85
C ALA A 366 20.63 -7.13 17.28
N LEU A 367 19.44 -7.71 17.11
CA LEU A 367 18.17 -7.10 17.54
C LEU A 367 18.06 -6.96 19.07
N LYS A 368 18.49 -7.97 19.85
CA LYS A 368 18.55 -7.91 21.32
C LYS A 368 19.45 -6.78 21.81
N ASN A 369 20.57 -6.58 21.14
CA ASN A 369 21.54 -5.55 21.47
C ASN A 369 21.20 -4.19 20.85
N ASN A 370 20.04 -4.05 20.20
CA ASN A 370 19.59 -2.83 19.54
C ASN A 370 20.61 -2.29 18.52
N GLN A 371 21.28 -3.19 17.78
CA GLN A 371 22.26 -2.86 16.76
C GLN A 371 21.59 -2.60 15.41
N ASP A 372 22.20 -1.77 14.57
CA ASP A 372 21.75 -1.62 13.18
C ASP A 372 22.01 -2.90 12.39
N LEU A 373 20.96 -3.67 12.13
CA LEU A 373 21.04 -4.99 11.53
C LEU A 373 21.69 -4.97 10.14
N HIS A 374 21.44 -3.92 9.34
CA HIS A 374 22.06 -3.82 8.02
C HIS A 374 23.57 -3.65 8.07
N SER A 375 24.07 -3.01 9.09
CA SER A 375 25.51 -2.81 9.28
C SER A 375 26.16 -4.04 9.89
N THR A 376 25.51 -4.70 10.84
CA THR A 376 25.95 -6.00 11.33
C THR A 376 26.07 -7.02 10.18
N CYS A 377 25.08 -7.04 9.28
CA CYS A 377 25.15 -7.89 8.09
C CYS A 377 26.26 -7.44 7.12
N ALA A 378 26.50 -6.14 6.96
CA ALA A 378 27.53 -5.63 6.07
C ALA A 378 28.93 -6.01 6.57
N GLU A 379 29.18 -5.92 7.87
CA GLU A 379 30.43 -6.35 8.49
C GLU A 379 30.71 -7.84 8.20
N LEU A 380 29.72 -8.72 8.37
CA LEU A 380 29.90 -10.16 8.12
C LEU A 380 30.05 -10.52 6.65
N VAL A 381 29.33 -9.82 5.76
CA VAL A 381 29.35 -10.10 4.31
C VAL A 381 30.60 -9.56 3.63
N TYR A 382 31.06 -8.37 4.05
CA TYR A 382 32.21 -7.69 3.43
C TYR A 382 33.51 -7.87 4.21
N GLY A 383 33.49 -8.33 5.47
CA GLY A 383 34.68 -8.62 6.27
C GLY A 383 35.68 -7.47 6.28
N ASP A 384 36.94 -7.78 5.86
CA ASP A 384 38.02 -6.79 5.83
C ASP A 384 37.67 -5.50 5.07
N GLN A 385 36.89 -5.61 4.00
CA GLN A 385 36.49 -4.43 3.26
C GLN A 385 35.61 -3.49 4.12
N TRP A 386 34.77 -4.02 5.00
CA TRP A 386 34.02 -3.21 5.98
C TRP A 386 34.95 -2.60 7.01
N LEU A 387 35.83 -3.42 7.59
CA LEU A 387 36.76 -2.98 8.65
C LEU A 387 37.74 -1.90 8.21
N THR A 388 38.17 -1.93 6.94
CA THR A 388 39.15 -0.99 6.37
C THR A 388 38.50 0.23 5.68
N SER A 389 37.19 0.23 5.49
CA SER A 389 36.48 1.30 4.77
C SER A 389 36.13 2.51 5.63
N GLY A 390 36.39 2.48 6.94
CA GLY A 390 36.06 3.56 7.87
C GLY A 390 37.03 4.73 7.75
N GLU A 391 36.55 5.94 7.99
CA GLU A 391 37.39 7.08 8.35
C GLU A 391 37.92 6.87 9.77
N ASP A 392 39.00 7.56 10.16
CA ASP A 392 39.81 7.23 11.35
C ASP A 392 39.04 6.94 12.65
N ASP A 393 37.86 7.51 12.85
CA ASP A 393 37.00 7.29 14.03
C ASP A 393 35.77 6.42 13.78
N CYS A 394 35.52 6.02 12.54
CA CYS A 394 34.31 5.29 12.16
C CYS A 394 34.57 3.78 12.01
N ARG A 395 35.01 3.14 13.07
CA ARG A 395 35.31 1.70 13.05
C ARG A 395 34.10 0.83 13.22
N TYR A 396 33.06 1.35 13.89
CA TYR A 396 31.87 0.57 14.18
C TYR A 396 30.69 1.45 14.57
N MET A 397 29.51 0.98 14.30
CA MET A 397 28.30 1.63 14.71
C MET A 397 27.95 1.34 16.15
N SER A 398 27.67 2.41 16.90
CA SER A 398 26.97 2.27 18.15
C SER A 398 25.57 1.68 17.90
N LYS A 399 24.97 1.09 18.93
CA LYS A 399 23.63 0.48 18.88
C LYS A 399 22.52 1.40 18.33
N LYS A 400 22.72 2.72 18.38
CA LYS A 400 21.73 3.72 17.98
C LYS A 400 22.16 4.61 16.82
N GLU A 401 23.43 4.64 16.50
CA GLU A 401 24.01 5.53 15.51
C GLU A 401 24.44 4.74 14.27
N LYS A 402 23.98 5.20 13.12
CA LYS A 402 24.40 4.67 11.83
C LYS A 402 25.72 5.30 11.45
N CYS A 403 26.65 4.49 10.95
CA CYS A 403 27.89 5.03 10.42
C CYS A 403 27.64 6.00 9.26
N ASN A 404 28.26 7.18 9.33
CA ASN A 404 28.12 8.23 8.34
C ASN A 404 29.22 8.23 7.28
N CYS A 405 30.28 7.40 7.40
CA CYS A 405 31.31 7.28 6.36
C CYS A 405 30.69 6.93 5.01
N PRO A 406 31.05 7.59 3.90
CA PRO A 406 30.52 7.32 2.57
C PRO A 406 30.67 5.86 2.15
N SER A 407 31.82 5.23 2.45
CA SER A 407 32.09 3.83 2.13
C SER A 407 31.20 2.87 2.92
N HIS A 408 31.10 3.03 4.24
CA HIS A 408 30.22 2.22 5.07
C HIS A 408 28.75 2.42 4.67
N LYS A 409 28.34 3.66 4.39
CA LYS A 409 26.98 3.97 3.91
C LYS A 409 26.67 3.23 2.61
N LYS A 410 27.63 3.16 1.68
CA LYS A 410 27.48 2.39 0.43
C LYS A 410 27.34 0.90 0.69
N LEU A 411 28.24 0.29 1.48
CA LEU A 411 28.20 -1.14 1.80
C LEU A 411 26.92 -1.52 2.56
N ARG A 412 26.54 -0.71 3.54
CA ARG A 412 25.28 -0.85 4.27
C ARG A 412 24.05 -0.79 3.35
N THR A 413 24.04 0.13 2.39
CA THR A 413 22.95 0.27 1.42
C THR A 413 22.88 -0.96 0.50
N ASN A 414 24.02 -1.49 0.07
CA ASN A 414 24.09 -2.72 -0.70
C ASN A 414 23.47 -3.89 0.09
N VAL A 415 23.87 -4.07 1.35
CA VAL A 415 23.33 -5.14 2.20
C VAL A 415 21.86 -4.93 2.51
N LYS A 416 21.40 -3.68 2.70
CA LYS A 416 19.97 -3.39 2.80
C LYS A 416 19.21 -3.92 1.58
N THR A 417 19.74 -3.69 0.39
CA THR A 417 19.18 -4.22 -0.87
C THR A 417 19.19 -5.75 -0.90
N ILE A 418 20.24 -6.39 -0.39
CA ILE A 418 20.35 -7.85 -0.31
C ILE A 418 19.36 -8.42 0.68
N ASN A 419 19.28 -7.88 1.91
CA ASN A 419 18.40 -8.35 2.97
C ASN A 419 16.93 -8.40 2.50
N PHE A 420 16.43 -7.31 1.91
CA PHE A 420 15.06 -7.27 1.37
C PHE A 420 14.94 -8.05 0.06
N GLY A 421 15.94 -7.93 -0.83
CA GLY A 421 15.90 -8.58 -2.12
C GLY A 421 15.81 -10.10 -2.02
N LEU A 422 16.66 -10.72 -1.21
CA LEU A 422 16.67 -12.18 -1.04
C LEU A 422 15.43 -12.68 -0.29
N ALA A 423 14.95 -11.93 0.71
CA ALA A 423 13.67 -12.22 1.37
C ALA A 423 12.50 -12.27 0.38
N TYR A 424 12.57 -11.44 -0.68
CA TYR A 424 11.55 -11.39 -1.74
C TYR A 424 11.90 -12.27 -2.96
N GLY A 425 12.92 -13.13 -2.84
CA GLY A 425 13.31 -14.07 -3.89
C GLY A 425 14.00 -13.42 -5.08
N MET A 426 14.75 -12.33 -4.85
CA MET A 426 15.59 -11.71 -5.87
C MET A 426 16.70 -12.70 -6.30
N GLY A 427 16.85 -12.88 -7.61
CA GLY A 427 17.96 -13.66 -8.18
C GLY A 427 19.19 -12.81 -8.49
N ALA A 428 20.32 -13.46 -8.79
CA ALA A 428 21.60 -12.81 -9.03
C ALA A 428 21.58 -11.79 -10.17
N SER A 429 20.87 -12.05 -11.26
CA SER A 429 20.76 -11.09 -12.38
C SER A 429 20.12 -9.76 -11.93
N LYS A 430 19.02 -9.82 -11.17
CA LYS A 430 18.37 -8.62 -10.68
C LYS A 430 19.21 -7.90 -9.62
N LEU A 431 19.95 -8.64 -8.80
CA LEU A 431 20.90 -8.05 -7.84
C LEU A 431 22.04 -7.34 -8.56
N ALA A 432 22.62 -7.96 -9.59
CA ALA A 432 23.66 -7.37 -10.44
C ALA A 432 23.20 -6.03 -11.03
N ASP A 433 22.00 -6.01 -11.64
CA ASP A 433 21.41 -4.79 -12.19
C ASP A 433 21.17 -3.72 -11.11
N THR A 434 20.71 -4.11 -9.92
CA THR A 434 20.36 -3.17 -8.83
C THR A 434 21.60 -2.54 -8.20
N LEU A 435 22.66 -3.33 -8.01
CA LEU A 435 23.92 -2.85 -7.42
C LEU A 435 24.92 -2.32 -8.46
N ASN A 436 24.59 -2.43 -9.76
CA ASN A 436 25.45 -2.09 -10.89
C ASN A 436 26.81 -2.81 -10.83
N ILE A 437 26.77 -4.13 -10.61
CA ILE A 437 27.91 -5.05 -10.60
C ILE A 437 27.70 -6.14 -11.66
N ASP A 438 28.75 -6.88 -11.99
CA ASP A 438 28.64 -8.03 -12.90
C ASP A 438 27.88 -9.21 -12.24
N LEU A 439 27.43 -10.15 -13.08
CA LEU A 439 26.62 -11.28 -12.63
C LEU A 439 27.37 -12.22 -11.68
N ASP A 440 28.65 -12.43 -11.91
CA ASP A 440 29.44 -13.36 -11.11
C ASP A 440 29.76 -12.75 -9.73
N SER A 441 30.06 -11.46 -9.67
CA SER A 441 30.14 -10.71 -8.42
C SER A 441 28.82 -10.76 -7.63
N ALA A 442 27.67 -10.66 -8.30
CA ALA A 442 26.37 -10.76 -7.64
C ALA A 442 26.10 -12.18 -7.09
N LYS A 443 26.50 -13.24 -7.82
CA LYS A 443 26.42 -14.63 -7.33
C LYS A 443 27.31 -14.83 -6.10
N ALA A 444 28.57 -14.43 -6.19
CA ALA A 444 29.52 -14.54 -5.07
C ALA A 444 29.03 -13.79 -3.82
N LEU A 445 28.39 -12.62 -4.00
CA LEU A 445 27.84 -11.85 -2.90
C LEU A 445 26.64 -12.55 -2.25
N ILE A 446 25.78 -13.21 -3.04
CA ILE A 446 24.66 -14.02 -2.52
C ILE A 446 25.19 -15.25 -1.76
N GLU A 447 26.22 -15.91 -2.28
CA GLU A 447 26.85 -17.05 -1.61
C GLU A 447 27.44 -16.65 -0.26
N LYS A 448 28.27 -15.62 -0.21
CA LYS A 448 28.80 -15.06 1.05
C LYS A 448 27.70 -14.68 2.05
N TYR A 449 26.62 -14.08 1.57
CA TYR A 449 25.48 -13.73 2.42
C TYR A 449 24.87 -14.99 3.05
N PHE A 450 24.63 -16.03 2.28
CA PHE A 450 24.04 -17.27 2.79
C PHE A 450 25.02 -18.16 3.57
N GLU A 451 26.32 -17.98 3.39
CA GLU A 451 27.33 -18.55 4.27
C GLU A 451 27.32 -17.89 5.65
N ALA A 452 27.17 -16.56 5.68
CA ALA A 452 27.04 -15.83 6.94
C ALA A 452 25.71 -16.11 7.66
N PHE A 453 24.61 -16.37 6.91
CA PHE A 453 23.27 -16.56 7.46
C PHE A 453 22.61 -17.86 6.97
N PRO A 454 23.12 -19.04 7.34
CA PRO A 454 22.61 -20.33 6.86
C PRO A 454 21.19 -20.62 7.35
N ALA A 455 20.79 -20.13 8.52
CA ALA A 455 19.44 -20.29 9.05
C ALA A 455 18.41 -19.52 8.20
N ILE A 456 18.74 -18.32 7.75
CA ILE A 456 17.89 -17.54 6.83
C ILE A 456 17.75 -18.28 5.49
N LYS A 457 18.85 -18.80 4.92
CA LYS A 457 18.81 -19.61 3.70
C LYS A 457 17.82 -20.76 3.83
N GLY A 458 18.00 -21.60 4.85
CA GLY A 458 17.15 -22.76 5.10
C GLY A 458 15.67 -22.39 5.29
N PHE A 459 15.40 -21.29 5.99
CA PHE A 459 14.04 -20.76 6.17
C PHE A 459 13.40 -20.37 4.83
N LEU A 460 14.07 -19.58 4.01
CA LEU A 460 13.55 -19.13 2.71
C LEU A 460 13.37 -20.30 1.73
N GLU A 461 14.29 -21.26 1.71
CA GLU A 461 14.18 -22.48 0.89
C GLU A 461 12.98 -23.34 1.33
N LYS A 462 12.77 -23.50 2.64
CA LYS A 462 11.62 -24.22 3.18
C LYS A 462 10.29 -23.59 2.74
N LEU A 463 10.17 -22.28 2.80
CA LEU A 463 8.98 -21.55 2.34
C LEU A 463 8.74 -21.74 0.83
N GLY A 464 9.79 -21.56 0.02
CA GLY A 464 9.71 -21.72 -1.44
C GLY A 464 9.31 -23.14 -1.84
N ASN A 465 9.93 -24.15 -1.23
CA ASN A 465 9.62 -25.56 -1.49
C ASN A 465 8.21 -25.95 -1.03
N PHE A 466 7.73 -25.38 0.09
CA PHE A 466 6.37 -25.60 0.55
C PHE A 466 5.35 -25.11 -0.49
N GLY A 467 5.51 -23.89 -1.00
CA GLY A 467 4.58 -23.33 -1.99
C GLY A 467 4.58 -24.12 -3.30
N LYS A 468 5.76 -24.50 -3.79
CA LYS A 468 5.88 -25.36 -4.98
C LYS A 468 5.22 -26.73 -4.79
N LYS A 469 5.33 -27.31 -3.58
CA LYS A 469 4.78 -28.64 -3.28
C LYS A 469 3.25 -28.62 -3.10
N TYR A 470 2.70 -27.60 -2.43
CA TYR A 470 1.32 -27.63 -1.97
C TYR A 470 0.39 -26.64 -2.69
N GLY A 471 0.90 -25.73 -3.50
CA GLY A 471 0.11 -24.73 -4.24
C GLY A 471 -0.50 -23.64 -3.38
N TYR A 472 -0.02 -23.46 -2.16
CA TYR A 472 -0.39 -22.37 -1.27
C TYR A 472 0.72 -22.08 -0.25
N ILE A 473 0.60 -20.94 0.40
CA ILE A 473 1.43 -20.58 1.56
C ILE A 473 0.56 -19.97 2.67
N LYS A 474 1.05 -19.98 3.91
CA LYS A 474 0.40 -19.36 5.06
C LYS A 474 1.31 -18.35 5.72
N THR A 475 0.72 -17.32 6.37
CA THR A 475 1.41 -16.43 7.30
C THR A 475 1.67 -17.13 8.63
N PHE A 476 2.31 -16.43 9.57
CA PHE A 476 2.59 -16.95 10.91
C PHE A 476 1.33 -17.05 11.76
N PRO A 477 1.32 -17.96 12.78
CA PRO A 477 0.30 -17.92 13.82
C PRO A 477 0.28 -16.55 14.54
N PRO A 478 -0.85 -16.14 15.12
CA PRO A 478 -2.11 -16.89 15.23
C PRO A 478 -3.00 -16.79 13.99
N TYR A 479 -2.70 -15.90 13.04
CA TYR A 479 -3.60 -15.58 11.94
C TYR A 479 -3.61 -16.63 10.83
N ASN A 480 -2.45 -17.22 10.49
CA ASN A 480 -2.34 -18.28 9.48
C ASN A 480 -3.03 -17.94 8.15
N ARG A 481 -3.03 -16.67 7.75
CA ARG A 481 -3.61 -16.21 6.49
C ARG A 481 -3.10 -17.06 5.34
N LYS A 482 -4.00 -17.53 4.49
CA LYS A 482 -3.67 -18.48 3.43
C LYS A 482 -3.75 -17.79 2.07
N ARG A 483 -2.68 -17.89 1.29
CA ARG A 483 -2.66 -17.46 -0.12
C ARG A 483 -2.57 -18.67 -1.01
N TRP A 484 -3.47 -18.78 -1.98
CA TRP A 484 -3.49 -19.80 -3.01
C TRP A 484 -2.72 -19.35 -4.26
N PHE A 485 -2.16 -20.31 -4.99
CA PHE A 485 -1.52 -20.07 -6.28
C PHE A 485 -2.38 -20.66 -7.41
N THR A 486 -3.00 -19.81 -8.21
CA THR A 486 -3.90 -20.24 -9.31
C THR A 486 -3.20 -20.90 -10.48
N ASN A 487 -1.91 -20.60 -10.65
CA ASN A 487 -1.04 -21.20 -11.66
C ASN A 487 -0.32 -22.47 -11.16
N TRP A 488 -0.70 -22.98 -9.97
CA TRP A 488 -0.20 -24.24 -9.46
C TRP A 488 -1.04 -25.41 -9.97
N TYR A 489 -0.37 -26.39 -10.58
CA TYR A 489 -0.99 -27.61 -11.04
C TYR A 489 -0.49 -28.78 -10.20
N PRO A 490 -1.39 -29.63 -9.62
CA PRO A 490 -1.00 -30.78 -8.78
C PRO A 490 -0.12 -31.81 -9.48
N ARG A 491 -0.13 -31.79 -10.81
CA ARG A 491 0.62 -32.72 -11.67
C ARG A 491 1.93 -32.07 -12.13
N ILE A 492 2.85 -31.85 -11.20
CA ILE A 492 4.24 -31.49 -11.52
C ILE A 492 4.89 -32.55 -12.45
N TRP A 493 4.36 -33.77 -12.43
CA TRP A 493 4.78 -34.90 -13.26
C TRP A 493 4.49 -34.73 -14.76
N ASP A 494 3.54 -33.88 -15.15
CA ASP A 494 3.13 -33.70 -16.54
C ASP A 494 3.89 -32.58 -17.25
N ASN A 495 4.97 -32.01 -16.67
CA ASN A 495 5.78 -30.90 -17.23
C ASN A 495 4.97 -29.67 -17.69
N LYS A 496 3.78 -29.43 -17.14
CA LYS A 496 2.87 -28.37 -17.58
C LYS A 496 3.11 -27.00 -16.92
N SER A 497 3.76 -26.97 -15.74
CA SER A 497 4.17 -25.69 -15.14
C SER A 497 5.52 -25.30 -15.68
N SER A 498 5.63 -24.15 -16.33
CA SER A 498 6.90 -23.61 -16.79
C SER A 498 7.83 -23.32 -15.61
N SER A 499 9.13 -23.36 -15.83
CA SER A 499 10.14 -22.97 -14.81
C SER A 499 9.90 -21.53 -14.31
N MET A 500 9.33 -20.67 -15.16
CA MET A 500 8.95 -19.30 -14.85
C MET A 500 7.79 -19.24 -13.83
N GLU A 501 6.77 -20.08 -13.97
CA GLU A 501 5.63 -20.18 -13.05
C GLU A 501 6.07 -20.71 -11.68
N LEU A 502 6.86 -21.78 -11.66
CA LEU A 502 7.44 -22.32 -10.42
C LEU A 502 8.34 -21.31 -9.72
N GLY A 503 9.15 -20.55 -10.46
CA GLY A 503 9.93 -19.45 -9.92
C GLY A 503 9.06 -18.32 -9.36
N SER A 504 7.92 -18.04 -9.97
CA SER A 504 6.94 -17.05 -9.46
C SER A 504 6.30 -17.52 -8.15
N ILE A 505 5.88 -18.80 -8.08
CA ILE A 505 5.33 -19.41 -6.86
C ILE A 505 6.37 -19.40 -5.74
N GLU A 506 7.62 -19.76 -6.04
CA GLU A 506 8.71 -19.75 -5.05
C GLU A 506 8.92 -18.36 -4.45
N ARG A 507 9.02 -17.32 -5.29
CA ARG A 507 9.17 -15.93 -4.83
C ARG A 507 7.97 -15.48 -3.99
N ALA A 508 6.76 -15.76 -4.45
CA ALA A 508 5.54 -15.40 -3.70
C ALA A 508 5.47 -16.14 -2.36
N SER A 509 5.94 -17.39 -2.30
CA SER A 509 5.96 -18.19 -1.07
C SER A 509 6.99 -17.71 -0.05
N LYS A 510 8.13 -17.19 -0.49
CA LYS A 510 9.12 -16.55 0.39
C LYS A 510 8.60 -15.22 0.95
N ASN A 511 7.96 -14.42 0.11
CA ASN A 511 7.51 -13.07 0.44
C ASN A 511 6.23 -13.04 1.29
N THR A 512 5.21 -13.82 0.92
CA THR A 512 3.87 -13.71 1.53
C THR A 512 3.85 -13.91 3.05
N PRO A 513 4.56 -14.87 3.66
CA PRO A 513 4.56 -15.03 5.12
C PRO A 513 5.14 -13.82 5.85
N ILE A 514 6.19 -13.20 5.30
CA ILE A 514 6.88 -12.06 5.89
C ILE A 514 5.99 -10.81 5.81
N GLN A 515 5.55 -10.45 4.62
CA GLN A 515 4.69 -9.28 4.41
C GLN A 515 3.31 -9.43 5.07
N GLY A 516 2.76 -10.65 5.05
CA GLY A 516 1.46 -10.92 5.64
C GLY A 516 1.49 -10.83 7.16
N ALA A 517 2.51 -11.36 7.80
CA ALA A 517 2.71 -11.20 9.24
C ALA A 517 2.86 -9.72 9.63
N SER A 518 3.64 -8.96 8.85
CA SER A 518 3.78 -7.52 9.03
C SER A 518 2.44 -6.80 8.92
N ALA A 519 1.64 -7.13 7.91
CA ALA A 519 0.30 -6.57 7.73
C ALA A 519 -0.67 -6.95 8.85
N ASP A 520 -0.63 -8.20 9.32
CA ASP A 520 -1.49 -8.68 10.41
C ASP A 520 -1.18 -7.94 11.72
N MET A 521 0.10 -7.70 12.04
CA MET A 521 0.52 -6.90 13.22
C MET A 521 0.02 -5.45 13.12
N THR A 522 0.20 -4.78 11.98
CA THR A 522 -0.27 -3.40 11.77
C THR A 522 -1.80 -3.32 11.87
N LYS A 523 -2.53 -4.28 11.30
CA LYS A 523 -4.00 -4.35 11.42
C LYS A 523 -4.44 -4.57 12.86
N LYS A 524 -3.74 -5.43 13.60
CA LYS A 524 -4.03 -5.63 15.02
C LYS A 524 -3.79 -4.34 15.83
N ALA A 525 -2.70 -3.62 15.56
CA ALA A 525 -2.45 -2.33 16.18
C ALA A 525 -3.58 -1.33 15.88
N LEU A 526 -4.07 -1.26 14.64
CA LEU A 526 -5.22 -0.43 14.27
C LEU A 526 -6.49 -0.78 15.04
N VAL A 527 -6.77 -2.09 15.21
CA VAL A 527 -7.90 -2.57 16.03
C VAL A 527 -7.77 -2.09 17.47
N LEU A 528 -6.60 -2.31 18.08
CA LEU A 528 -6.35 -1.93 19.48
C LEU A 528 -6.41 -0.42 19.68
N MET A 529 -5.84 0.37 18.77
CA MET A 529 -5.92 1.83 18.82
C MET A 529 -7.35 2.33 18.71
N ARG A 530 -8.10 1.85 17.72
CA ARG A 530 -9.50 2.22 17.52
C ARG A 530 -10.34 1.90 18.75
N ASN A 531 -10.17 0.71 19.33
CA ASN A 531 -10.90 0.28 20.50
C ASN A 531 -10.50 1.11 21.74
N HIS A 532 -9.23 1.47 21.91
CA HIS A 532 -8.79 2.36 22.98
C HIS A 532 -9.43 3.76 22.83
N ILE A 533 -9.38 4.34 21.64
CA ILE A 533 -9.95 5.68 21.36
C ILE A 533 -11.45 5.69 21.64
N ALA A 534 -12.19 4.67 21.18
CA ALA A 534 -13.62 4.57 21.40
C ALA A 534 -13.98 4.33 22.89
N GLY A 535 -13.24 3.45 23.57
CA GLY A 535 -13.52 3.07 24.96
C GLY A 535 -13.18 4.16 25.99
N SER A 536 -12.12 4.95 25.72
CA SER A 536 -11.68 6.04 26.63
C SER A 536 -12.22 7.41 26.23
N ASN A 537 -12.95 7.52 25.12
CA ASN A 537 -13.35 8.79 24.52
C ASN A 537 -12.19 9.78 24.39
N SER A 538 -10.99 9.25 24.03
CA SER A 538 -9.76 10.04 23.93
C SER A 538 -9.86 11.08 22.80
N PRO A 539 -9.28 12.27 22.99
CA PRO A 539 -9.25 13.31 21.97
C PRO A 539 -8.21 12.99 20.88
N VAL A 540 -8.37 11.83 20.24
CA VAL A 540 -7.48 11.27 19.22
C VAL A 540 -8.31 10.81 18.03
N LYS A 541 -7.76 10.95 16.82
CA LYS A 541 -8.38 10.43 15.59
C LYS A 541 -7.35 9.66 14.77
N LEU A 542 -7.71 8.46 14.31
CA LEU A 542 -6.96 7.75 13.27
C LEU A 542 -7.12 8.49 11.95
N VAL A 543 -6.04 8.80 11.25
CA VAL A 543 -6.09 9.60 10.00
C VAL A 543 -5.38 8.96 8.82
N MET A 544 -4.37 8.11 9.05
CA MET A 544 -3.64 7.44 7.96
C MET A 544 -2.95 6.16 8.43
N THR A 545 -2.61 5.31 7.47
CA THR A 545 -1.64 4.22 7.63
C THR A 545 -0.88 4.00 6.33
N VAL A 546 0.44 3.85 6.45
CA VAL A 546 1.35 3.64 5.30
C VAL A 546 2.31 2.51 5.65
N HIS A 547 2.14 1.36 5.02
CA HIS A 547 2.92 0.14 5.28
C HIS A 547 2.80 -0.32 6.74
N ASP A 548 3.81 -0.06 7.56
CA ASP A 548 3.95 -0.39 8.98
C ASP A 548 3.78 0.83 9.89
N GLN A 549 3.57 2.01 9.30
CA GLN A 549 3.29 3.26 10.01
C GLN A 549 1.79 3.45 10.23
N ILE A 550 1.42 3.95 11.40
CA ILE A 550 0.07 4.41 11.74
C ILE A 550 0.17 5.87 12.16
N ASP A 551 -0.72 6.70 11.60
CA ASP A 551 -0.76 8.14 11.90
C ASP A 551 -2.11 8.49 12.54
N THR A 552 -2.00 9.24 13.62
CA THR A 552 -3.14 9.82 14.34
C THR A 552 -2.97 11.32 14.45
N ILE A 553 -4.06 12.04 14.67
CA ILE A 553 -4.01 13.40 15.22
C ILE A 553 -4.55 13.37 16.63
N CYS A 554 -3.89 14.11 17.52
CA CYS A 554 -4.18 14.15 18.94
C CYS A 554 -4.22 15.60 19.41
N LYS A 555 -5.14 15.95 20.32
CA LYS A 555 -5.11 17.26 20.98
C LYS A 555 -3.82 17.43 21.77
N ASN A 556 -3.24 18.64 21.72
CA ASN A 556 -1.94 18.92 22.31
C ASN A 556 -1.87 18.64 23.82
N GLU A 557 -2.98 18.79 24.53
CA GLU A 557 -3.10 18.50 25.97
C GLU A 557 -2.99 17.00 26.32
N TYR A 558 -3.16 16.10 25.33
CA TYR A 558 -3.17 14.66 25.52
C TYR A 558 -1.93 13.96 24.89
N LEU A 559 -0.99 14.72 24.34
CA LEU A 559 0.15 14.16 23.57
C LEU A 559 1.04 13.24 24.39
N ASP A 560 1.40 13.64 25.61
CA ASP A 560 2.31 12.86 26.46
C ASP A 560 1.72 11.49 26.81
N GLU A 561 0.43 11.45 27.11
CA GLU A 561 -0.26 10.19 27.39
C GLU A 561 -0.40 9.35 26.11
N TRP A 562 -0.84 9.96 25.01
CA TRP A 562 -1.09 9.24 23.77
C TRP A 562 0.18 8.63 23.16
N THR A 563 1.31 9.32 23.21
CA THR A 563 2.58 8.79 22.69
C THR A 563 3.01 7.51 23.41
N VAL A 564 2.82 7.43 24.73
CA VAL A 564 3.11 6.22 25.51
C VAL A 564 2.12 5.11 25.18
N VAL A 565 0.82 5.42 25.13
CA VAL A 565 -0.24 4.46 24.81
C VAL A 565 -0.07 3.89 23.40
N MET A 566 0.16 4.78 22.41
CA MET A 566 0.33 4.37 21.01
C MET A 566 1.52 3.41 20.83
N LYS A 567 2.67 3.75 21.44
CA LYS A 567 3.85 2.88 21.40
C LYS A 567 3.56 1.51 21.99
N LYS A 568 2.93 1.49 23.18
CA LYS A 568 2.57 0.24 23.86
C LYS A 568 1.64 -0.61 23.00
N ILE A 569 0.60 -0.02 22.41
CA ILE A 569 -0.34 -0.73 21.53
C ILE A 569 0.38 -1.35 20.32
N MET A 570 1.29 -0.62 19.69
CA MET A 570 2.07 -1.16 18.57
C MET A 570 2.91 -2.36 19.01
N GLU A 571 3.63 -2.24 20.12
CA GLU A 571 4.48 -3.33 20.63
C GLU A 571 3.66 -4.53 21.10
N ASP A 572 2.50 -4.33 21.75
CA ASP A 572 1.58 -5.39 22.16
C ASP A 572 0.99 -6.13 20.93
N ALA A 573 0.61 -5.40 19.89
CA ALA A 573 0.14 -6.00 18.64
C ALA A 573 1.23 -6.84 17.95
N ALA A 574 2.47 -6.40 18.01
CA ALA A 574 3.60 -7.15 17.46
C ALA A 574 3.84 -8.47 18.19
N LEU A 575 3.66 -8.50 19.51
CA LEU A 575 3.84 -9.69 20.35
C LEU A 575 2.89 -10.83 20.00
N GLU A 576 1.73 -10.57 19.40
CA GLU A 576 0.82 -11.62 18.95
C GLU A 576 1.43 -12.51 17.85
N VAL A 577 2.34 -11.98 17.04
CA VAL A 577 2.97 -12.70 15.92
C VAL A 577 4.44 -12.96 16.19
N VAL A 578 5.20 -11.91 16.57
CA VAL A 578 6.65 -11.98 16.87
C VAL A 578 6.82 -12.03 18.38
N THR A 579 6.63 -13.22 18.94
CA THR A 579 6.50 -13.45 20.39
C THR A 579 7.80 -13.28 21.19
N ASN A 580 8.93 -12.97 20.53
CA ASN A 580 10.22 -12.78 21.20
C ASN A 580 10.42 -11.38 21.82
N GLY A 581 9.49 -10.44 21.60
CA GLY A 581 9.52 -9.09 22.18
C GLY A 581 10.60 -8.16 21.64
N LEU A 582 11.25 -8.52 20.53
CA LEU A 582 12.35 -7.73 19.96
C LEU A 582 11.87 -6.61 19.02
N LEU A 583 10.66 -6.73 18.47
CA LEU A 583 10.11 -5.70 17.61
C LEU A 583 9.65 -4.49 18.43
N LYS A 584 10.25 -3.35 18.16
CA LYS A 584 9.96 -2.08 18.83
C LYS A 584 9.27 -1.10 17.89
N ALA A 585 8.52 -0.18 18.47
CA ALA A 585 7.90 0.93 17.76
C ALA A 585 8.56 2.26 18.16
N GLU A 586 8.70 3.13 17.17
CA GLU A 586 9.15 4.51 17.36
C GLU A 586 7.96 5.44 17.20
N VAL A 587 7.86 6.48 18.05
CA VAL A 587 6.78 7.46 18.00
C VAL A 587 7.37 8.83 17.75
N THR A 588 6.80 9.57 16.83
CA THR A 588 7.18 10.94 16.49
C THR A 588 5.97 11.86 16.58
N VAL A 589 6.20 13.10 16.99
CA VAL A 589 5.18 14.15 17.06
C VAL A 589 5.56 15.28 16.12
N SER A 590 4.61 15.79 15.36
CA SER A 590 4.81 16.86 14.39
C SER A 590 3.53 17.66 14.18
N ASN A 591 3.63 18.85 13.58
CA ASN A 591 2.46 19.67 13.20
C ASN A 591 1.91 19.28 11.81
N CYS A 592 2.62 18.48 11.07
CA CYS A 592 2.27 18.00 9.73
C CYS A 592 2.63 16.52 9.59
N TRP A 593 2.08 15.88 8.54
CA TRP A 593 2.25 14.44 8.30
C TRP A 593 3.65 14.03 7.90
#